data_94da693df455127aba868ea880cd4f24
#
_entry.id   94da693df455127aba868ea880cd4f24
#
_cell.length_a   1.000
_cell.length_b   1.000
_cell.length_c   1.000
_cell.angle_alpha   90.00
_cell.angle_beta   90.00
_cell.angle_gamma   90.00
#
_symmetry.space_group_name_H-M   'P 1'
#
loop_
_entity.id
_entity.type
_entity.pdbx_description
1 polymer ?
#
loop_
_entity_poly.entity_id
_entity_poly.type
_entity_poly.pdbx_seq_one_letter_code
_entity_poly.pdbx_strand_id
1 'polypeptide(L)'
;MEDKRTEQYRQELKEFVMSHTEDVLKNPRSFIRYPFIDPGSVYDGNVWDWDTYWSVYGFLNLADSYQDPSVKPRIIEHAQGNIRSFFDHQLEDGYIPMMIEVADWPEPYLNMRHKEGKIMNMHKPFLCSQMCLISDYTGDYAWTEEFLSGVAKYFECYDHYYFHENSGLYVWQDDIMIGMDNDPATFGRPPFSTANIYLNSFMCVELEAGARLYRQFGKEEAAKRLLDKREALIGAIQQECWDKRDHFFYSVDVDIKTRKYDWFHQGLGVFWKTLPIKVRVWSGFIPMYAGIATKEQAADMVKHIFDPDTFGSDFGLTTLSKDEKMFDLSVTNNPSNWLGPIWLVANYVVFRGLLNYGYRMEAEIMYKRTMRLLGEDLEKTGCLHEYYNPFNGEPVMNGGFINWNILALNMADELEGKKPMCLPELLEKQAEKQSL
;
A
#
# COMPACT_ATOMS: atom_id res chain seq x y z
N MET A 1 -13.75 -19.88 -24.17
CA MET A 1 -14.54 -18.61 -24.28
C MET A 1 -14.08 -17.58 -23.25
N GLU A 2 -13.92 -17.97 -22.00
CA GLU A 2 -13.51 -17.09 -20.91
C GLU A 2 -12.16 -16.41 -21.14
N ASP A 3 -11.13 -17.18 -21.51
CA ASP A 3 -9.79 -16.62 -21.78
C ASP A 3 -9.79 -15.59 -22.92
N LYS A 4 -10.62 -15.77 -23.95
CA LYS A 4 -10.74 -14.77 -25.02
C LYS A 4 -11.40 -13.48 -24.55
N ARG A 5 -12.36 -13.59 -23.63
CA ARG A 5 -13.03 -12.41 -23.06
C ARG A 5 -12.10 -11.65 -22.13
N THR A 6 -11.34 -12.36 -21.31
CA THR A 6 -10.32 -11.77 -20.43
C THR A 6 -9.28 -10.98 -21.23
N GLU A 7 -8.80 -11.54 -22.36
CA GLU A 7 -7.83 -10.83 -23.22
C GLU A 7 -8.46 -9.62 -23.92
N GLN A 8 -9.73 -9.71 -24.32
CA GLN A 8 -10.46 -8.55 -24.85
C GLN A 8 -10.55 -7.44 -23.81
N TYR A 9 -10.94 -7.76 -22.58
CA TYR A 9 -11.02 -6.80 -21.49
C TYR A 9 -9.66 -6.18 -21.13
N ARG A 10 -8.59 -6.98 -21.17
CA ARG A 10 -7.22 -6.49 -21.01
C ARG A 10 -6.88 -5.42 -22.05
N GLN A 11 -7.20 -5.70 -23.30
CA GLN A 11 -6.92 -4.76 -24.39
C GLN A 11 -7.76 -3.48 -24.24
N GLU A 12 -9.05 -3.59 -23.96
CA GLU A 12 -9.96 -2.46 -23.74
C GLU A 12 -9.51 -1.60 -22.55
N LEU A 13 -9.13 -2.22 -21.43
CA LEU A 13 -8.57 -1.52 -20.28
C LEU A 13 -7.27 -0.77 -20.63
N LYS A 14 -6.38 -1.43 -21.36
CA LYS A 14 -5.12 -0.83 -21.79
C LYS A 14 -5.37 0.40 -22.68
N GLU A 15 -6.25 0.28 -23.66
CA GLU A 15 -6.62 1.40 -24.55
C GLU A 15 -7.27 2.54 -23.78
N PHE A 16 -8.17 2.22 -22.84
CA PHE A 16 -8.80 3.20 -21.97
C PHE A 16 -7.77 3.98 -21.16
N VAL A 17 -6.89 3.30 -20.42
CA VAL A 17 -5.86 3.94 -19.60
C VAL A 17 -4.93 4.81 -20.47
N MET A 18 -4.48 4.28 -21.61
CA MET A 18 -3.58 5.02 -22.50
C MET A 18 -4.24 6.29 -23.09
N SER A 19 -5.54 6.26 -23.37
CA SER A 19 -6.28 7.42 -23.88
C SER A 19 -6.56 8.50 -22.82
N HIS A 20 -6.53 8.13 -21.51
CA HIS A 20 -6.77 9.04 -20.40
C HIS A 20 -5.52 9.38 -19.58
N THR A 21 -4.34 9.06 -20.10
CA THR A 21 -3.07 9.34 -19.41
C THR A 21 -2.87 10.84 -19.16
N GLU A 22 -3.28 11.69 -20.10
CA GLU A 22 -3.18 13.16 -19.94
C GLU A 22 -4.05 13.70 -18.80
N ASP A 23 -5.10 12.98 -18.41
CA ASP A 23 -6.00 13.39 -17.33
C ASP A 23 -5.32 13.32 -15.96
N VAL A 24 -4.28 12.51 -15.81
CA VAL A 24 -3.56 12.30 -14.53
C VAL A 24 -2.13 12.85 -14.54
N LEU A 25 -1.57 13.22 -15.70
CA LEU A 25 -0.27 13.88 -15.79
C LEU A 25 -0.46 15.40 -15.62
N LYS A 26 -0.11 15.91 -14.43
CA LYS A 26 -0.36 17.31 -14.06
C LYS A 26 0.89 18.18 -14.16
N ASN A 27 0.68 19.40 -14.59
CA ASN A 27 1.70 20.45 -14.53
C ASN A 27 1.85 20.99 -13.11
N PRO A 28 3.01 21.59 -12.77
CA PRO A 28 3.21 22.27 -11.50
C PRO A 28 2.10 23.28 -11.23
N ARG A 29 1.58 23.28 -9.99
CA ARG A 29 0.54 24.24 -9.56
C ARG A 29 0.60 24.47 -8.06
N SER A 30 0.36 25.70 -7.63
CA SER A 30 0.31 26.09 -6.21
C SER A 30 1.57 25.66 -5.44
N PHE A 31 1.42 24.84 -4.41
CA PHE A 31 2.52 24.35 -3.59
C PHE A 31 3.32 23.21 -4.24
N ILE A 32 2.81 22.62 -5.32
CA ILE A 32 3.46 21.54 -6.06
C ILE A 32 4.30 22.14 -7.17
N ARG A 33 5.61 22.17 -6.98
CA ARG A 33 6.56 22.85 -7.88
C ARG A 33 7.05 22.00 -9.04
N TYR A 34 6.78 20.71 -9.02
CA TYR A 34 7.21 19.75 -10.04
C TYR A 34 6.01 19.15 -10.76
N PRO A 35 6.16 18.69 -12.01
CA PRO A 35 5.10 17.90 -12.65
C PRO A 35 4.85 16.63 -11.84
N PHE A 36 3.61 16.17 -11.80
CA PHE A 36 3.22 15.07 -10.91
C PHE A 36 2.10 14.21 -11.53
N ILE A 37 1.97 12.99 -11.01
CA ILE A 37 0.85 12.10 -11.29
C ILE A 37 -0.11 12.20 -10.13
N ASP A 38 -1.39 12.45 -10.41
CA ASP A 38 -2.46 12.43 -9.41
C ASP A 38 -3.32 11.15 -9.51
N PRO A 39 -4.22 10.90 -8.55
CA PRO A 39 -5.08 9.72 -8.58
C PRO A 39 -6.19 9.78 -9.64
N GLY A 40 -6.51 10.97 -10.14
CA GLY A 40 -7.67 11.24 -10.98
C GLY A 40 -8.98 11.39 -10.20
N SER A 41 -10.10 11.51 -10.91
CA SER A 41 -11.45 11.64 -10.35
C SER A 41 -11.59 12.83 -9.40
N VAL A 42 -12.19 12.64 -8.23
CA VAL A 42 -12.40 13.67 -7.20
C VAL A 42 -11.12 14.11 -6.49
N TYR A 43 -10.01 13.43 -6.74
CA TYR A 43 -8.69 13.72 -6.14
C TYR A 43 -7.81 14.61 -7.04
N ASP A 44 -8.40 15.18 -8.09
CA ASP A 44 -7.71 15.99 -9.10
C ASP A 44 -6.88 17.11 -8.48
N GLY A 45 -5.61 17.13 -8.83
CA GLY A 45 -4.66 18.18 -8.47
C GLY A 45 -3.96 18.04 -7.13
N ASN A 46 -4.25 17.04 -6.32
CA ASN A 46 -3.53 16.76 -5.08
C ASN A 46 -2.52 15.62 -5.28
N VAL A 47 -1.40 15.67 -4.55
CA VAL A 47 -0.42 14.59 -4.52
C VAL A 47 -0.62 13.79 -3.23
N TRP A 48 -1.09 12.55 -3.39
CA TRP A 48 -1.27 11.60 -2.30
C TRP A 48 -0.14 10.58 -2.28
N ASP A 49 0.29 10.15 -1.11
CA ASP A 49 1.45 9.29 -0.92
C ASP A 49 1.32 7.89 -1.56
N TRP A 50 0.44 7.03 -1.05
CA TRP A 50 0.31 5.66 -1.55
C TRP A 50 -0.36 5.57 -2.93
N ASP A 51 -1.28 6.52 -3.24
CA ASP A 51 -1.90 6.64 -4.56
C ASP A 51 -0.84 6.86 -5.63
N THR A 52 0.08 7.78 -5.36
CA THR A 52 1.22 8.07 -6.22
C THR A 52 2.07 6.84 -6.48
N TYR A 53 2.38 6.04 -5.44
CA TYR A 53 3.16 4.81 -5.60
C TYR A 53 2.50 3.82 -6.57
N TRP A 54 1.21 3.56 -6.39
CA TRP A 54 0.49 2.61 -7.22
C TRP A 54 0.27 3.11 -8.64
N SER A 55 -0.05 4.40 -8.82
CA SER A 55 -0.15 5.02 -10.14
C SER A 55 1.18 4.96 -10.89
N VAL A 56 2.28 5.34 -10.25
CA VAL A 56 3.62 5.28 -10.86
C VAL A 56 3.97 3.85 -11.27
N TYR A 57 3.66 2.86 -10.43
CA TYR A 57 3.90 1.46 -10.76
C TYR A 57 3.15 1.00 -12.00
N GLY A 58 1.87 1.36 -12.11
CA GLY A 58 1.04 1.04 -13.27
C GLY A 58 1.50 1.77 -14.54
N PHE A 59 1.75 3.08 -14.46
CA PHE A 59 2.16 3.85 -15.63
C PHE A 59 3.56 3.51 -16.15
N LEU A 60 4.52 3.21 -15.28
CA LEU A 60 5.83 2.71 -15.70
C LEU A 60 5.71 1.36 -16.39
N ASN A 61 4.78 0.49 -15.94
CA ASN A 61 4.51 -0.78 -16.61
C ASN A 61 4.01 -0.61 -18.05
N LEU A 62 3.25 0.45 -18.32
CA LEU A 62 2.70 0.78 -19.65
C LEU A 62 3.60 1.67 -20.50
N ALA A 63 4.61 2.31 -19.93
CA ALA A 63 5.37 3.40 -20.57
C ALA A 63 5.98 2.99 -21.93
N ASP A 64 6.38 1.73 -22.10
CA ASP A 64 6.92 1.22 -23.36
C ASP A 64 5.84 0.88 -24.40
N SER A 65 4.55 0.95 -24.05
CA SER A 65 3.44 0.63 -24.95
C SER A 65 2.95 1.82 -25.77
N TYR A 66 3.32 3.05 -25.41
CA TYR A 66 2.90 4.25 -26.12
C TYR A 66 3.64 4.38 -27.44
N GLN A 67 2.89 4.69 -28.52
CA GLN A 67 3.48 4.95 -29.84
C GLN A 67 4.12 6.32 -29.93
N ASP A 68 3.59 7.31 -29.20
CA ASP A 68 4.19 8.64 -29.11
C ASP A 68 5.43 8.58 -28.21
N PRO A 69 6.64 8.82 -28.76
CA PRO A 69 7.88 8.73 -28.00
C PRO A 69 8.02 9.81 -26.92
N SER A 70 7.16 10.84 -26.92
CA SER A 70 7.18 11.90 -25.90
C SER A 70 6.50 11.51 -24.60
N VAL A 71 5.63 10.50 -24.59
CA VAL A 71 4.84 10.11 -23.42
C VAL A 71 5.69 9.43 -22.35
N LYS A 72 6.54 8.48 -22.73
CA LYS A 72 7.41 7.77 -21.79
C LYS A 72 8.31 8.69 -20.96
N PRO A 73 9.07 9.64 -21.55
CA PRO A 73 9.87 10.59 -20.77
C PRO A 73 9.03 11.44 -19.81
N ARG A 74 7.83 11.82 -20.20
CA ARG A 74 6.91 12.60 -19.37
C ARG A 74 6.41 11.78 -18.16
N ILE A 75 6.04 10.50 -18.36
CA ILE A 75 5.68 9.62 -17.24
C ILE A 75 6.83 9.54 -16.23
N ILE A 76 8.08 9.37 -16.69
CA ILE A 76 9.25 9.30 -15.80
C ILE A 76 9.45 10.64 -15.07
N GLU A 77 9.38 11.77 -15.77
CA GLU A 77 9.53 13.10 -15.18
C GLU A 77 8.46 13.36 -14.11
N HIS A 78 7.20 13.02 -14.37
CA HIS A 78 6.11 13.18 -13.42
C HIS A 78 6.26 12.26 -12.21
N ALA A 79 6.68 11.00 -12.44
CA ALA A 79 6.96 10.06 -11.36
C ALA A 79 8.08 10.55 -10.43
N GLN A 80 9.18 11.09 -10.99
CA GLN A 80 10.24 11.74 -10.21
C GLN A 80 9.75 13.02 -9.53
N GLY A 81 8.85 13.76 -10.19
CA GLY A 81 8.26 14.98 -9.67
C GLY A 81 7.40 14.77 -8.43
N ASN A 82 6.68 13.63 -8.33
CA ASN A 82 5.99 13.25 -7.11
C ASN A 82 6.97 13.13 -5.93
N ILE A 83 8.09 12.44 -6.10
CA ILE A 83 9.12 12.29 -5.07
C ILE A 83 9.73 13.64 -4.69
N ARG A 84 10.10 14.46 -5.69
CA ARG A 84 10.64 15.81 -5.46
C ARG A 84 9.67 16.68 -4.68
N SER A 85 8.38 16.59 -4.99
CA SER A 85 7.33 17.34 -4.29
C SER A 85 7.22 16.95 -2.82
N PHE A 86 7.31 15.68 -2.49
CA PHE A 86 7.28 15.24 -1.09
C PHE A 86 8.52 15.70 -0.32
N PHE A 87 9.73 15.54 -0.88
CA PHE A 87 10.95 16.01 -0.20
C PHE A 87 11.03 17.54 -0.09
N ASP A 88 10.43 18.26 -1.04
CA ASP A 88 10.31 19.71 -1.00
C ASP A 88 9.50 20.23 0.19
N HIS A 89 8.61 19.38 0.70
CA HIS A 89 7.77 19.64 1.87
C HIS A 89 8.27 18.92 3.14
N GLN A 90 9.48 18.34 3.12
CA GLN A 90 10.05 17.72 4.31
C GLN A 90 10.40 18.77 5.37
N LEU A 91 9.95 18.56 6.60
CA LEU A 91 10.26 19.39 7.73
C LEU A 91 11.64 19.07 8.32
N GLU A 92 12.12 19.94 9.21
CA GLU A 92 13.44 19.81 9.84
C GLU A 92 13.56 18.51 10.65
N ASP A 93 12.48 18.07 11.31
CA ASP A 93 12.40 16.83 12.07
C ASP A 93 12.19 15.57 11.22
N GLY A 94 12.19 15.70 9.89
CA GLY A 94 12.06 14.60 8.94
C GLY A 94 10.62 14.29 8.51
N TYR A 95 9.63 14.95 9.09
CA TYR A 95 8.23 14.77 8.71
C TYR A 95 8.01 15.12 7.24
N ILE A 96 7.31 14.24 6.53
CA ILE A 96 6.82 14.46 5.16
C ILE A 96 5.30 14.29 5.19
N PRO A 97 4.51 15.22 4.63
CA PRO A 97 3.05 15.10 4.62
C PRO A 97 2.61 13.90 3.78
N MET A 98 1.49 13.27 4.16
CA MET A 98 0.88 12.21 3.35
C MET A 98 0.17 12.74 2.10
N MET A 99 -0.13 14.01 2.08
CA MET A 99 -0.80 14.70 0.98
C MET A 99 -0.25 16.13 0.83
N ILE A 100 -0.08 16.57 -0.41
CA ILE A 100 0.22 17.97 -0.76
C ILE A 100 -0.99 18.50 -1.51
N GLU A 101 -1.62 19.51 -0.94
CA GLU A 101 -2.86 20.09 -1.42
C GLU A 101 -2.62 21.25 -2.38
N VAL A 102 -3.57 21.50 -3.25
CA VAL A 102 -3.65 22.75 -4.02
C VAL A 102 -4.18 23.89 -3.12
N ALA A 103 -3.87 25.14 -3.50
CA ALA A 103 -4.01 26.35 -2.68
C ALA A 103 -5.42 26.70 -2.15
N ASP A 104 -6.46 26.05 -2.59
CA ASP A 104 -7.84 26.45 -2.32
C ASP A 104 -8.43 25.90 -1.01
N TRP A 105 -7.66 25.08 -0.29
CA TRP A 105 -8.07 24.64 1.05
C TRP A 105 -7.75 25.69 2.09
N PRO A 106 -8.65 25.95 3.07
CA PRO A 106 -8.46 27.00 4.07
C PRO A 106 -7.19 26.80 4.92
N GLU A 107 -6.81 25.56 5.18
CA GLU A 107 -5.59 25.20 5.91
C GLU A 107 -4.96 23.94 5.30
N PRO A 108 -3.86 24.07 4.55
CA PRO A 108 -3.10 22.93 4.08
C PRO A 108 -2.68 22.03 5.24
N TYR A 109 -2.76 20.70 5.06
CA TYR A 109 -2.43 19.70 6.06
C TYR A 109 -1.06 19.92 6.72
N LEU A 110 -0.07 20.32 5.93
CA LEU A 110 1.25 20.68 6.40
C LEU A 110 1.24 21.87 7.37
N ASN A 111 0.43 22.91 7.08
CA ASN A 111 0.31 24.09 7.96
C ASN A 111 -0.39 23.76 9.29
N MET A 112 -1.32 22.80 9.30
CA MET A 112 -2.00 22.39 10.53
C MET A 112 -0.99 21.82 11.54
N ARG A 113 -0.04 21.00 11.11
CA ARG A 113 1.00 20.48 11.99
C ARG A 113 1.88 21.59 12.58
N HIS A 114 2.32 22.52 11.76
CA HIS A 114 3.15 23.65 12.21
C HIS A 114 2.43 24.57 13.19
N LYS A 115 1.19 24.90 12.90
CA LYS A 115 0.41 25.89 13.66
C LYS A 115 -0.02 25.36 15.01
N GLU A 116 -0.35 24.07 15.10
CA GLU A 116 -0.92 23.47 16.31
C GLU A 116 0.08 22.66 17.12
N GLY A 117 1.30 22.47 16.64
CA GLY A 117 2.32 21.62 17.29
C GLY A 117 1.91 20.16 17.41
N LYS A 118 0.94 19.72 16.61
CA LYS A 118 0.42 18.35 16.62
C LYS A 118 1.35 17.40 15.90
N ILE A 119 1.54 16.22 16.47
CA ILE A 119 2.06 15.08 15.73
C ILE A 119 0.92 14.55 14.87
N MET A 120 1.16 14.36 13.57
CA MET A 120 0.19 13.85 12.63
C MET A 120 0.80 12.67 11.88
N ASN A 121 -0.04 11.78 11.32
CA ASN A 121 0.46 10.74 10.45
C ASN A 121 1.21 11.37 9.28
N MET A 122 2.36 10.81 8.97
CA MET A 122 3.20 11.26 7.88
C MET A 122 3.03 10.34 6.66
N HIS A 123 3.72 10.68 5.58
CA HIS A 123 3.82 9.87 4.37
C HIS A 123 3.99 8.38 4.71
N LYS A 124 3.10 7.56 4.21
CA LYS A 124 3.15 6.10 4.38
C LYS A 124 4.46 5.53 3.83
N PRO A 125 4.87 4.34 4.25
CA PRO A 125 6.18 3.79 3.91
C PRO A 125 6.29 3.33 2.44
N PHE A 126 6.37 4.29 1.50
CA PHE A 126 6.47 4.06 0.06
C PHE A 126 7.51 4.95 -0.66
N LEU A 127 8.15 5.90 0.03
CA LEU A 127 9.08 6.86 -0.58
C LEU A 127 10.30 6.19 -1.21
N CYS A 128 11.03 5.39 -0.44
CA CYS A 128 12.20 4.67 -0.92
C CYS A 128 11.81 3.60 -1.94
N SER A 129 10.68 2.95 -1.70
CA SER A 129 10.11 1.95 -2.62
C SER A 129 9.79 2.57 -3.98
N GLN A 130 9.21 3.78 -4.02
CA GLN A 130 8.93 4.48 -5.26
C GLN A 130 10.21 4.96 -5.95
N MET A 131 11.20 5.46 -5.20
CA MET A 131 12.50 5.82 -5.79
C MET A 131 13.19 4.61 -6.42
N CYS A 132 13.20 3.45 -5.75
CA CYS A 132 13.73 2.20 -6.32
C CYS A 132 12.96 1.76 -7.55
N LEU A 133 11.62 1.84 -7.52
CA LEU A 133 10.73 1.50 -8.63
C LEU A 133 11.07 2.30 -9.91
N ILE A 134 11.20 3.63 -9.78
CA ILE A 134 11.54 4.51 -10.90
C ILE A 134 12.97 4.22 -11.39
N SER A 135 13.90 4.01 -10.46
CA SER A 135 15.31 3.75 -10.78
C SER A 135 15.54 2.38 -11.42
N ASP A 136 14.83 1.34 -10.98
CA ASP A 136 14.86 0.01 -11.60
C ASP A 136 14.34 0.06 -13.05
N TYR A 137 13.27 0.86 -13.29
CA TYR A 137 12.72 1.02 -14.62
C TYR A 137 13.64 1.80 -15.56
N THR A 138 14.26 2.87 -15.06
CA THR A 138 15.15 3.73 -15.88
C THR A 138 16.57 3.21 -16.00
N GLY A 139 17.00 2.33 -15.09
CA GLY A 139 18.39 1.91 -14.93
C GLY A 139 19.29 2.99 -14.32
N ASP A 140 18.72 4.07 -13.79
CA ASP A 140 19.43 5.21 -13.23
C ASP A 140 19.01 5.48 -11.78
N TYR A 141 19.97 5.39 -10.86
CA TYR A 141 19.83 5.71 -9.44
C TYR A 141 20.45 7.08 -9.09
N ALA A 142 21.24 7.70 -9.97
CA ALA A 142 21.99 8.92 -9.63
C ALA A 142 21.09 10.07 -9.15
N TRP A 143 19.89 10.20 -9.72
CA TRP A 143 18.92 11.24 -9.32
C TRP A 143 18.45 11.12 -7.87
N THR A 144 18.62 9.95 -7.22
CA THR A 144 18.17 9.74 -5.82
C THR A 144 19.21 10.19 -4.80
N GLU A 145 20.45 10.51 -5.20
CA GLU A 145 21.55 10.86 -4.28
C GLU A 145 21.20 12.08 -3.44
N GLU A 146 20.57 13.09 -4.05
CA GLU A 146 20.17 14.33 -3.38
C GLU A 146 19.21 14.12 -2.21
N PHE A 147 18.45 13.01 -2.21
CA PHE A 147 17.44 12.71 -1.18
C PHE A 147 17.96 11.85 -0.04
N LEU A 148 19.17 11.31 -0.08
CA LEU A 148 19.66 10.37 0.94
C LEU A 148 19.68 10.94 2.35
N SER A 149 19.95 12.24 2.51
CA SER A 149 19.87 12.92 3.80
C SER A 149 18.41 13.04 4.27
N GLY A 150 17.48 13.33 3.37
CA GLY A 150 16.05 13.37 3.63
C GLY A 150 15.50 11.99 4.01
N VAL A 151 15.96 10.93 3.35
CA VAL A 151 15.62 9.53 3.69
C VAL A 151 16.05 9.18 5.13
N ALA A 152 17.24 9.60 5.54
CA ALA A 152 17.68 9.38 6.93
C ALA A 152 16.72 10.04 7.93
N LYS A 153 16.40 11.32 7.72
CA LYS A 153 15.47 12.08 8.57
C LYS A 153 14.05 11.48 8.55
N TYR A 154 13.59 10.98 7.42
CA TYR A 154 12.29 10.33 7.30
C TYR A 154 12.18 9.09 8.21
N PHE A 155 13.17 8.18 8.20
CA PHE A 155 13.18 7.04 9.10
C PHE A 155 13.39 7.45 10.57
N GLU A 156 14.22 8.46 10.85
CA GLU A 156 14.38 9.01 12.20
C GLU A 156 13.07 9.60 12.75
N CYS A 157 12.27 10.25 11.90
CA CYS A 157 10.95 10.77 12.27
C CYS A 157 9.98 9.62 12.65
N TYR A 158 9.96 8.53 11.86
CA TYR A 158 9.18 7.35 12.21
C TYR A 158 9.63 6.72 13.53
N ASP A 159 10.93 6.56 13.74
CA ASP A 159 11.48 6.01 14.97
C ASP A 159 11.16 6.86 16.20
N HIS A 160 11.17 8.20 16.04
CA HIS A 160 10.97 9.11 17.15
C HIS A 160 9.51 9.25 17.57
N TYR A 161 8.58 9.32 16.60
CA TYR A 161 7.18 9.65 16.89
C TYR A 161 6.23 8.45 16.85
N TYR A 162 6.55 7.43 16.06
CA TYR A 162 5.60 6.35 15.78
C TYR A 162 6.07 4.96 16.19
N PHE A 163 7.29 4.82 16.72
CA PHE A 163 7.79 3.52 17.16
C PHE A 163 7.38 3.24 18.61
N HIS A 164 6.69 2.13 18.83
CA HIS A 164 6.29 1.66 20.16
C HIS A 164 7.31 0.63 20.68
N GLU A 165 8.23 1.09 21.54
CA GLU A 165 9.38 0.30 22.03
C GLU A 165 8.99 -1.06 22.63
N ASN A 166 7.92 -1.13 23.44
CA ASN A 166 7.54 -2.37 24.12
C ASN A 166 7.11 -3.48 23.15
N SER A 167 6.42 -3.15 22.05
CA SER A 167 6.01 -4.14 21.06
C SER A 167 7.03 -4.32 19.94
N GLY A 168 7.89 -3.35 19.70
CA GLY A 168 8.79 -3.32 18.55
C GLY A 168 8.09 -3.02 17.23
N LEU A 169 6.89 -2.43 17.29
CA LEU A 169 6.04 -2.13 16.13
C LEU A 169 5.85 -0.62 15.98
N TYR A 170 5.55 -0.18 14.75
CA TYR A 170 5.11 1.19 14.48
C TYR A 170 3.60 1.33 14.66
N VAL A 171 3.17 2.50 15.10
CA VAL A 171 1.77 2.84 15.39
C VAL A 171 1.29 4.01 14.54
N TRP A 172 -0.01 4.08 14.29
CA TRP A 172 -0.64 5.27 13.73
C TRP A 172 -0.91 6.33 14.80
N GLN A 173 -0.76 7.60 14.44
CA GLN A 173 -1.18 8.70 15.30
C GLN A 173 -2.70 8.76 15.41
N ASP A 174 -3.41 8.67 14.29
CA ASP A 174 -4.85 8.57 14.27
C ASP A 174 -5.35 7.59 13.18
N ASP A 175 -6.66 7.38 13.16
CA ASP A 175 -7.30 6.37 12.32
C ASP A 175 -7.62 6.86 10.89
N ILE A 176 -7.82 8.16 10.69
CA ILE A 176 -8.27 8.71 9.40
C ILE A 176 -7.13 8.73 8.38
N MET A 177 -5.92 9.03 8.84
CA MET A 177 -4.77 9.32 7.99
C MET A 177 -4.09 8.07 7.38
N ILE A 178 -4.65 6.88 7.58
CA ILE A 178 -4.11 5.66 6.96
C ILE A 178 -4.50 5.54 5.48
N GLY A 179 -5.43 6.36 4.99
CA GLY A 179 -5.98 6.31 3.63
C GLY A 179 -7.06 5.25 3.43
N MET A 180 -7.43 4.54 4.49
CA MET A 180 -8.56 3.61 4.56
C MET A 180 -9.52 4.13 5.63
N ASP A 181 -10.27 5.18 5.32
CA ASP A 181 -10.91 6.11 6.27
C ASP A 181 -11.80 5.46 7.33
N ASN A 182 -12.39 4.33 7.05
CA ASN A 182 -13.19 3.57 8.00
C ASN A 182 -12.69 2.13 8.20
N ASP A 183 -11.36 1.89 8.06
CA ASP A 183 -10.79 0.57 8.37
C ASP A 183 -11.14 0.15 9.79
N PRO A 184 -11.91 -0.93 9.98
CA PRO A 184 -12.43 -1.29 11.29
C PRO A 184 -11.37 -1.75 12.29
N ALA A 185 -10.15 -2.02 11.85
CA ALA A 185 -9.04 -2.33 12.74
C ALA A 185 -8.42 -1.07 13.38
N THR A 186 -8.68 0.12 12.82
CA THR A 186 -8.13 1.40 13.31
C THR A 186 -9.18 2.44 13.65
N PHE A 187 -10.31 2.45 12.94
CA PHE A 187 -11.32 3.50 13.06
C PHE A 187 -11.88 3.66 14.49
N GLY A 188 -11.91 4.90 14.98
CA GLY A 188 -12.43 5.26 16.30
C GLY A 188 -11.56 4.85 17.47
N ARG A 189 -10.32 4.41 17.24
CA ARG A 189 -9.39 4.04 18.31
C ARG A 189 -8.59 5.25 18.84
N PRO A 190 -8.12 5.20 20.10
CA PRO A 190 -7.30 6.28 20.64
C PRO A 190 -6.02 6.52 19.83
N PRO A 191 -5.52 7.77 19.76
CA PRO A 191 -4.24 8.06 19.13
C PRO A 191 -3.11 7.19 19.67
N PHE A 192 -2.22 6.74 18.79
CA PHE A 192 -1.05 5.89 19.08
C PHE A 192 -1.39 4.53 19.72
N SER A 193 -2.64 4.08 19.65
CA SER A 193 -3.06 2.81 20.26
C SER A 193 -2.95 1.61 19.30
N THR A 194 -2.92 1.84 18.00
CA THR A 194 -2.97 0.77 17.01
C THR A 194 -1.65 0.59 16.29
N ALA A 195 -0.99 -0.55 16.51
CA ALA A 195 0.06 -1.06 15.63
C ALA A 195 -0.60 -1.83 14.49
N ASN A 196 -0.83 -1.12 13.38
CA ASN A 196 -1.56 -1.65 12.24
C ASN A 196 -0.66 -2.56 11.40
N ILE A 197 -1.18 -3.72 10.99
CA ILE A 197 -0.43 -4.70 10.18
C ILE A 197 -0.07 -4.16 8.80
N TYR A 198 -0.89 -3.27 8.22
CA TYR A 198 -0.59 -2.55 6.98
C TYR A 198 0.70 -1.73 7.12
N LEU A 199 0.74 -0.82 8.11
CA LEU A 199 1.89 0.05 8.35
C LEU A 199 3.18 -0.76 8.53
N ASN A 200 3.12 -1.76 9.41
CA ASN A 200 4.30 -2.54 9.77
C ASN A 200 4.82 -3.42 8.63
N SER A 201 3.91 -3.99 7.84
CA SER A 201 4.29 -4.80 6.68
C SER A 201 4.93 -3.96 5.56
N PHE A 202 4.36 -2.82 5.22
CA PHE A 202 4.96 -1.92 4.22
C PHE A 202 6.23 -1.25 4.75
N MET A 203 6.34 -1.00 6.06
CA MET A 203 7.59 -0.52 6.65
C MET A 203 8.75 -1.52 6.46
N CYS A 204 8.50 -2.83 6.50
CA CYS A 204 9.52 -3.82 6.17
C CYS A 204 10.02 -3.69 4.72
N VAL A 205 9.11 -3.44 3.78
CA VAL A 205 9.46 -3.21 2.36
C VAL A 205 10.23 -1.91 2.19
N GLU A 206 9.80 -0.86 2.87
CA GLU A 206 10.41 0.46 2.80
C GLU A 206 11.83 0.52 3.39
N LEU A 207 12.05 -0.17 4.53
CA LEU A 207 13.38 -0.30 5.13
C LEU A 207 14.36 -1.01 4.19
N GLU A 208 13.90 -2.04 3.48
CA GLU A 208 14.70 -2.73 2.47
C GLU A 208 15.00 -1.84 1.26
N ALA A 209 13.99 -1.13 0.76
CA ALA A 209 14.16 -0.18 -0.33
C ALA A 209 15.14 0.94 0.03
N GLY A 210 15.06 1.48 1.25
CA GLY A 210 16.03 2.44 1.78
C GLY A 210 17.45 1.88 1.85
N ALA A 211 17.60 0.62 2.27
CA ALA A 211 18.89 -0.05 2.27
C ALA A 211 19.46 -0.23 0.86
N ARG A 212 18.61 -0.57 -0.13
CA ARG A 212 19.01 -0.63 -1.55
C ARG A 212 19.53 0.72 -2.04
N LEU A 213 18.80 1.81 -1.76
CA LEU A 213 19.22 3.17 -2.12
C LEU A 213 20.60 3.49 -1.52
N TYR A 214 20.82 3.24 -0.24
CA TYR A 214 22.12 3.50 0.39
C TYR A 214 23.27 2.70 -0.23
N ARG A 215 23.04 1.44 -0.60
CA ARG A 215 24.04 0.58 -1.26
C ARG A 215 24.44 1.10 -2.63
N GLN A 216 23.53 1.70 -3.40
CA GLN A 216 23.87 2.31 -4.70
C GLN A 216 24.96 3.39 -4.59
N PHE A 217 25.09 4.00 -3.41
CA PHE A 217 26.06 5.07 -3.14
C PHE A 217 27.16 4.63 -2.14
N GLY A 218 27.38 3.31 -1.98
CA GLY A 218 28.43 2.75 -1.12
C GLY A 218 28.24 3.00 0.38
N LYS A 219 27.03 3.33 0.83
CA LYS A 219 26.72 3.63 2.25
C LYS A 219 26.31 2.36 3.01
N GLU A 220 27.19 1.36 3.04
CA GLU A 220 26.90 0.02 3.57
C GLU A 220 26.46 0.01 5.04
N GLU A 221 27.06 0.85 5.90
CA GLU A 221 26.68 0.93 7.31
C GLU A 221 25.26 1.48 7.51
N ALA A 222 24.83 2.43 6.68
CA ALA A 222 23.46 2.94 6.71
C ALA A 222 22.48 1.86 6.20
N ALA A 223 22.82 1.19 5.12
CA ALA A 223 22.04 0.08 4.59
C ALA A 223 21.87 -1.05 5.62
N LYS A 224 22.97 -1.44 6.28
CA LYS A 224 22.94 -2.47 7.32
C LYS A 224 22.01 -2.11 8.47
N ARG A 225 22.06 -0.85 8.97
CA ARG A 225 21.16 -0.41 10.05
C ARG A 225 19.69 -0.56 9.68
N LEU A 226 19.29 -0.23 8.44
CA LEU A 226 17.90 -0.39 8.00
C LEU A 226 17.51 -1.87 7.89
N LEU A 227 18.40 -2.74 7.42
CA LEU A 227 18.15 -4.17 7.36
C LEU A 227 18.06 -4.81 8.75
N ASP A 228 18.90 -4.41 9.69
CA ASP A 228 18.82 -4.87 11.09
C ASP A 228 17.48 -4.48 11.73
N LYS A 229 16.98 -3.25 11.46
CA LYS A 229 15.64 -2.80 11.88
C LYS A 229 14.53 -3.63 11.24
N ARG A 230 14.65 -3.90 9.94
CA ARG A 230 13.69 -4.72 9.20
C ARG A 230 13.55 -6.11 9.81
N GLU A 231 14.67 -6.79 10.10
CA GLU A 231 14.65 -8.12 10.72
C GLU A 231 14.03 -8.10 12.11
N ALA A 232 14.31 -7.07 12.92
CA ALA A 232 13.68 -6.89 14.22
C ALA A 232 12.17 -6.67 14.09
N LEU A 233 11.73 -5.86 13.12
CA LEU A 233 10.33 -5.59 12.85
C LEU A 233 9.57 -6.84 12.37
N ILE A 234 10.18 -7.65 11.50
CA ILE A 234 9.62 -8.94 11.07
C ILE A 234 9.42 -9.85 12.30
N GLY A 235 10.42 -9.92 13.18
CA GLY A 235 10.30 -10.69 14.43
C GLY A 235 9.14 -10.22 15.30
N ALA A 236 8.95 -8.91 15.43
CA ALA A 236 7.83 -8.33 16.19
C ALA A 236 6.47 -8.63 15.53
N ILE A 237 6.35 -8.49 14.21
CA ILE A 237 5.13 -8.85 13.46
C ILE A 237 4.78 -10.34 13.67
N GLN A 238 5.76 -11.24 13.57
CA GLN A 238 5.54 -12.66 13.78
C GLN A 238 5.09 -13.00 15.21
N GLN A 239 5.64 -12.29 16.18
CA GLN A 239 5.34 -12.53 17.58
C GLN A 239 4.00 -11.94 18.01
N GLU A 240 3.70 -10.71 17.60
CA GLU A 240 2.58 -9.92 18.12
C GLU A 240 1.33 -9.99 17.23
N CYS A 241 1.50 -10.08 15.91
CA CYS A 241 0.40 -9.94 14.96
C CYS A 241 -0.17 -11.29 14.45
N TRP A 242 0.61 -12.38 14.47
CA TRP A 242 0.14 -13.69 14.03
C TRP A 242 -0.69 -14.38 15.07
N ASP A 243 -1.96 -14.67 14.78
CA ASP A 243 -2.82 -15.47 15.63
C ASP A 243 -2.82 -16.95 15.17
N LYS A 244 -2.30 -17.82 16.05
CA LYS A 244 -2.18 -19.26 15.76
C LYS A 244 -3.52 -20.02 15.82
N ARG A 245 -4.59 -19.42 16.34
CA ARG A 245 -5.92 -20.06 16.41
C ARG A 245 -6.73 -19.76 15.16
N ASP A 246 -6.68 -18.49 14.75
CA ASP A 246 -7.44 -18.02 13.60
C ASP A 246 -6.66 -18.16 12.29
N HIS A 247 -5.36 -18.48 12.38
CA HIS A 247 -4.45 -18.57 11.24
C HIS A 247 -4.47 -17.30 10.37
N PHE A 248 -4.38 -16.13 11.04
CA PHE A 248 -4.51 -14.83 10.41
C PHE A 248 -3.59 -13.79 11.09
N PHE A 249 -3.12 -12.79 10.32
CA PHE A 249 -2.41 -11.65 10.86
C PHE A 249 -3.37 -10.53 11.23
N TYR A 250 -3.29 -10.05 12.46
CA TYR A 250 -4.11 -8.97 12.99
C TYR A 250 -3.29 -7.73 13.30
N SER A 251 -3.91 -6.56 13.16
CA SER A 251 -3.44 -5.36 13.85
C SER A 251 -3.57 -5.57 15.36
N VAL A 252 -2.75 -4.86 16.14
CA VAL A 252 -2.76 -5.04 17.60
C VAL A 252 -2.92 -3.71 18.34
N ASP A 253 -3.62 -3.78 19.47
CA ASP A 253 -3.71 -2.69 20.43
C ASP A 253 -2.44 -2.68 21.30
N VAL A 254 -1.80 -1.52 21.41
CA VAL A 254 -0.61 -1.31 22.24
C VAL A 254 -0.87 -0.39 23.43
N ASP A 255 -2.05 0.24 23.55
CA ASP A 255 -2.41 1.09 24.70
C ASP A 255 -2.81 0.25 25.92
N ILE A 256 -1.89 -0.59 26.37
CA ILE A 256 -2.09 -1.47 27.53
C ILE A 256 -1.58 -0.78 28.78
N LYS A 257 -2.51 -0.33 29.62
CA LYS A 257 -2.22 0.30 30.89
C LYS A 257 -2.04 -0.73 31.98
N THR A 258 -0.80 -0.98 32.42
CA THR A 258 -0.52 -1.77 33.60
C THR A 258 -0.76 -0.95 34.86
N ARG A 259 -1.44 -1.52 35.87
CA ARG A 259 -1.60 -0.90 37.19
C ARG A 259 -0.26 -0.88 37.91
N LYS A 260 0.34 0.29 38.06
CA LYS A 260 1.68 0.46 38.66
C LYS A 260 1.76 0.05 40.16
N TYR A 261 0.63 -0.07 40.87
CA TYR A 261 0.60 -0.24 42.33
C TYR A 261 -0.12 -1.52 42.78
N ASP A 262 -0.41 -2.43 41.90
CA ASP A 262 -1.10 -3.66 42.27
C ASP A 262 -0.08 -4.75 42.55
N TRP A 263 0.41 -4.79 43.81
CA TRP A 263 1.35 -5.80 44.25
C TRP A 263 0.80 -7.24 44.09
N PHE A 264 -0.52 -7.40 44.03
CA PHE A 264 -1.15 -8.69 43.80
C PHE A 264 -0.88 -9.25 42.40
N HIS A 265 -0.72 -8.38 41.41
CA HIS A 265 -0.39 -8.77 40.04
C HIS A 265 1.12 -8.94 39.81
N GLN A 266 1.95 -8.44 40.72
CA GLN A 266 3.38 -8.71 40.67
C GLN A 266 3.64 -10.18 40.94
N GLY A 267 4.26 -10.89 40.02
CA GLY A 267 4.60 -12.27 40.13
C GLY A 267 3.58 -13.24 39.53
N LEU A 268 2.45 -12.80 39.01
CA LEU A 268 1.54 -13.66 38.24
C LEU A 268 2.07 -14.01 36.86
N GLY A 269 3.17 -13.36 36.44
CA GLY A 269 3.89 -13.70 35.19
C GLY A 269 3.11 -13.46 33.88
N VAL A 270 2.03 -12.70 33.95
CA VAL A 270 1.19 -12.40 32.78
C VAL A 270 1.46 -10.98 32.35
N PHE A 271 2.30 -10.84 31.32
CA PHE A 271 2.63 -9.57 30.72
C PHE A 271 2.27 -9.63 29.23
N TRP A 272 1.16 -9.02 28.86
CA TRP A 272 0.85 -8.80 27.45
C TRP A 272 1.49 -7.47 27.03
N LYS A 273 2.20 -7.48 25.90
CA LYS A 273 2.70 -6.27 25.26
C LYS A 273 1.64 -5.66 24.35
N THR A 274 0.80 -6.53 23.78
CA THR A 274 -0.22 -6.18 22.79
C THR A 274 -1.47 -7.01 23.00
N LEU A 275 -2.60 -6.54 22.45
CA LEU A 275 -3.83 -7.32 22.31
C LEU A 275 -4.25 -7.35 20.84
N PRO A 276 -4.50 -8.52 20.23
CA PRO A 276 -4.93 -8.60 18.85
C PRO A 276 -6.31 -7.95 18.68
N ILE A 277 -6.41 -7.06 17.70
CA ILE A 277 -7.67 -6.49 17.25
C ILE A 277 -8.30 -7.50 16.29
N LYS A 278 -9.15 -8.37 16.83
CA LYS A 278 -9.74 -9.51 16.15
C LYS A 278 -10.81 -9.10 15.13
N VAL A 279 -10.38 -8.33 14.13
CA VAL A 279 -11.19 -7.96 12.97
C VAL A 279 -10.39 -8.33 11.72
N ARG A 280 -10.96 -9.20 10.89
CA ARG A 280 -10.30 -9.71 9.68
C ARG A 280 -10.47 -8.72 8.54
N VAL A 281 -9.43 -7.91 8.33
CA VAL A 281 -9.32 -6.95 7.23
C VAL A 281 -8.29 -7.42 6.20
N TRP A 282 -8.42 -6.96 4.95
CA TRP A 282 -7.54 -7.35 3.85
C TRP A 282 -6.05 -7.09 4.14
N SER A 283 -5.74 -6.07 4.94
CA SER A 283 -4.36 -5.75 5.31
C SER A 283 -3.65 -6.88 6.03
N GLY A 284 -4.39 -7.84 6.63
CA GLY A 284 -3.83 -9.07 7.17
C GLY A 284 -3.13 -9.96 6.14
N PHE A 285 -3.36 -9.76 4.85
CA PHE A 285 -2.66 -10.49 3.77
C PHE A 285 -1.36 -9.82 3.33
N ILE A 286 -1.10 -8.55 3.71
CA ILE A 286 0.10 -7.81 3.29
C ILE A 286 1.40 -8.51 3.71
N PRO A 287 1.49 -9.25 4.83
CA PRO A 287 2.67 -10.06 5.14
C PRO A 287 3.07 -11.07 4.06
N MET A 288 2.12 -11.54 3.23
CA MET A 288 2.46 -12.36 2.04
C MET A 288 3.09 -11.50 0.93
N TYR A 289 2.58 -10.30 0.70
CA TYR A 289 3.17 -9.36 -0.25
C TYR A 289 4.60 -8.97 0.15
N ALA A 290 4.81 -8.68 1.43
CA ALA A 290 6.09 -8.23 1.98
C ALA A 290 7.11 -9.38 2.24
N GLY A 291 6.76 -10.63 1.98
CA GLY A 291 7.63 -11.79 2.22
C GLY A 291 7.87 -12.10 3.71
N ILE A 292 7.00 -11.62 4.59
CA ILE A 292 7.07 -11.80 6.05
C ILE A 292 6.48 -13.15 6.48
N ALA A 293 5.37 -13.56 5.86
CA ALA A 293 4.68 -14.81 6.21
C ALA A 293 5.60 -16.03 5.98
N THR A 294 5.48 -17.06 6.81
CA THR A 294 6.07 -18.37 6.50
C THR A 294 5.26 -19.08 5.41
N LYS A 295 5.80 -20.14 4.81
CA LYS A 295 5.06 -20.94 3.83
C LYS A 295 3.79 -21.55 4.42
N GLU A 296 3.86 -21.99 5.67
CA GLU A 296 2.72 -22.56 6.41
C GLU A 296 1.64 -21.49 6.66
N GLN A 297 2.06 -20.30 7.11
CA GLN A 297 1.15 -19.16 7.28
C GLN A 297 0.48 -18.77 5.97
N ALA A 298 1.26 -18.68 4.88
CA ALA A 298 0.70 -18.39 3.55
C ALA A 298 -0.33 -19.44 3.12
N ALA A 299 -0.07 -20.72 3.36
CA ALA A 299 -1.01 -21.81 3.05
C ALA A 299 -2.33 -21.69 3.82
N ASP A 300 -2.29 -21.19 5.04
CA ASP A 300 -3.49 -20.92 5.83
C ASP A 300 -4.23 -19.65 5.34
N MET A 301 -3.47 -18.58 5.03
CA MET A 301 -4.03 -17.33 4.53
C MET A 301 -4.77 -17.49 3.19
N VAL A 302 -4.26 -18.35 2.30
CA VAL A 302 -4.89 -18.64 0.99
C VAL A 302 -6.31 -19.19 1.15
N LYS A 303 -6.57 -19.98 2.18
CA LYS A 303 -7.92 -20.50 2.47
C LYS A 303 -8.92 -19.37 2.71
N HIS A 304 -8.53 -18.33 3.45
CA HIS A 304 -9.38 -17.17 3.71
C HIS A 304 -9.65 -16.32 2.46
N ILE A 305 -8.69 -16.23 1.53
CA ILE A 305 -8.82 -15.41 0.31
C ILE A 305 -9.98 -15.88 -0.57
N PHE A 306 -10.18 -17.19 -0.70
CA PHE A 306 -11.15 -17.78 -1.63
C PHE A 306 -12.40 -18.34 -0.95
N ASP A 307 -12.45 -18.38 0.37
CA ASP A 307 -13.60 -18.81 1.11
C ASP A 307 -14.77 -17.81 0.91
N PRO A 308 -15.93 -18.26 0.36
CA PRO A 308 -17.08 -17.40 0.11
C PRO A 308 -17.73 -16.85 1.37
N ASP A 309 -17.48 -17.45 2.52
CA ASP A 309 -18.01 -16.97 3.80
C ASP A 309 -17.12 -15.89 4.45
N THR A 310 -15.88 -15.73 3.97
CA THR A 310 -14.92 -14.72 4.44
C THR A 310 -14.63 -13.66 3.37
N PHE A 311 -13.51 -13.74 2.65
CA PHE A 311 -13.10 -12.69 1.72
C PHE A 311 -13.44 -12.97 0.25
N GLY A 312 -13.67 -14.21 -0.14
CA GLY A 312 -13.85 -14.60 -1.54
C GLY A 312 -15.18 -14.11 -2.11
N SER A 313 -15.16 -13.50 -3.30
CA SER A 313 -16.34 -13.22 -4.11
C SER A 313 -16.08 -13.55 -5.58
N ASP A 314 -17.13 -13.61 -6.37
CA ASP A 314 -17.01 -13.87 -7.82
C ASP A 314 -16.35 -12.72 -8.60
N PHE A 315 -16.19 -11.56 -7.98
CA PHE A 315 -15.66 -10.34 -8.58
C PHE A 315 -14.28 -9.93 -8.03
N GLY A 316 -13.81 -10.57 -6.96
CA GLY A 316 -12.53 -10.28 -6.34
C GLY A 316 -12.52 -10.52 -4.83
N LEU A 317 -11.58 -9.88 -4.14
CA LEU A 317 -11.41 -9.95 -2.69
C LEU A 317 -12.15 -8.79 -2.01
N THR A 318 -12.92 -9.07 -0.95
CA THR A 318 -13.51 -8.02 -0.09
C THR A 318 -12.44 -7.41 0.83
N THR A 319 -12.59 -6.13 1.17
CA THR A 319 -11.66 -5.45 2.10
C THR A 319 -11.86 -5.82 3.56
N LEU A 320 -13.05 -6.25 3.91
CA LEU A 320 -13.42 -6.80 5.22
C LEU A 320 -14.01 -8.18 5.03
N SER A 321 -13.72 -9.11 5.93
CA SER A 321 -14.31 -10.45 5.91
C SER A 321 -15.83 -10.36 6.08
N LYS A 322 -16.59 -11.11 5.26
CA LYS A 322 -18.06 -11.05 5.22
C LYS A 322 -18.74 -11.54 6.49
N ASP A 323 -18.06 -12.33 7.31
CA ASP A 323 -18.55 -12.77 8.62
C ASP A 323 -18.28 -11.78 9.76
N GLU A 324 -17.61 -10.65 9.47
CA GLU A 324 -17.40 -9.59 10.45
C GLU A 324 -18.68 -8.76 10.65
N LYS A 325 -18.97 -8.41 11.91
CA LYS A 325 -20.18 -7.62 12.27
C LYS A 325 -20.24 -6.25 11.62
N MET A 326 -19.08 -5.69 11.26
CA MET A 326 -18.96 -4.38 10.65
C MET A 326 -19.05 -4.41 9.13
N PHE A 327 -19.23 -5.59 8.51
CA PHE A 327 -19.36 -5.69 7.07
C PHE A 327 -20.60 -4.90 6.60
N ASP A 328 -20.36 -3.83 5.83
CA ASP A 328 -21.42 -2.93 5.37
C ASP A 328 -21.05 -2.28 4.04
N LEU A 329 -21.89 -2.46 3.05
CA LEU A 329 -21.74 -1.90 1.71
C LEU A 329 -22.50 -0.57 1.54
N SER A 330 -23.17 -0.11 2.58
CA SER A 330 -23.94 1.14 2.53
C SER A 330 -23.02 2.32 2.29
N VAL A 331 -23.40 3.17 1.33
CA VAL A 331 -22.70 4.44 1.12
C VAL A 331 -23.03 5.38 2.26
N THR A 332 -22.00 5.85 2.95
CA THR A 332 -22.11 6.84 4.03
C THR A 332 -21.77 8.25 3.53
N ASN A 333 -21.74 9.24 4.42
CA ASN A 333 -21.28 10.60 4.10
C ASN A 333 -19.79 10.67 3.71
N ASN A 334 -18.97 9.70 4.17
CA ASN A 334 -17.62 9.51 3.67
C ASN A 334 -17.68 8.59 2.44
N PRO A 335 -17.22 9.04 1.26
CA PRO A 335 -17.23 8.22 0.05
C PRO A 335 -16.25 7.04 0.09
N SER A 336 -15.25 7.06 0.98
CA SER A 336 -14.21 6.02 1.09
C SER A 336 -14.66 4.91 2.04
N ASN A 337 -15.28 3.86 1.50
CA ASN A 337 -15.79 2.72 2.29
C ASN A 337 -14.88 1.49 2.21
N TRP A 338 -14.29 1.08 3.35
CA TRP A 338 -13.42 -0.10 3.50
C TRP A 338 -14.08 -1.24 4.29
N LEU A 339 -15.40 -1.16 4.52
CA LEU A 339 -16.17 -2.16 5.26
C LEU A 339 -16.70 -3.31 4.38
N GLY A 340 -16.00 -3.64 3.30
CA GLY A 340 -16.33 -4.81 2.49
C GLY A 340 -16.30 -4.66 0.97
N PRO A 341 -16.40 -3.46 0.36
CA PRO A 341 -16.27 -3.32 -1.09
C PRO A 341 -14.95 -3.89 -1.62
N ILE A 342 -14.91 -4.17 -2.92
CA ILE A 342 -13.70 -4.56 -3.63
C ILE A 342 -12.93 -3.30 -3.99
N TRP A 343 -11.66 -3.23 -3.55
CA TRP A 343 -10.69 -2.22 -3.90
C TRP A 343 -9.53 -2.87 -4.68
N LEU A 344 -9.21 -2.35 -5.87
CA LEU A 344 -8.27 -3.03 -6.76
C LEU A 344 -6.84 -3.06 -6.20
N VAL A 345 -6.46 -2.09 -5.38
CA VAL A 345 -5.18 -2.11 -4.66
C VAL A 345 -5.08 -3.34 -3.73
N ALA A 346 -6.17 -3.69 -3.02
CA ALA A 346 -6.20 -4.87 -2.18
C ALA A 346 -6.08 -6.16 -3.02
N ASN A 347 -6.81 -6.23 -4.14
CA ASN A 347 -6.73 -7.35 -5.06
C ASN A 347 -5.31 -7.53 -5.63
N TYR A 348 -4.65 -6.44 -6.05
CA TYR A 348 -3.29 -6.50 -6.56
C TYR A 348 -2.28 -6.97 -5.49
N VAL A 349 -2.33 -6.39 -4.29
CA VAL A 349 -1.42 -6.75 -3.21
C VAL A 349 -1.57 -8.23 -2.83
N VAL A 350 -2.80 -8.73 -2.76
CA VAL A 350 -3.07 -10.14 -2.46
C VAL A 350 -2.66 -11.04 -3.64
N PHE A 351 -2.95 -10.64 -4.87
CA PHE A 351 -2.49 -11.33 -6.08
C PHE A 351 -0.96 -11.49 -6.08
N ARG A 352 -0.24 -10.41 -5.76
CA ARG A 352 1.22 -10.45 -5.67
C ARG A 352 1.70 -11.36 -4.54
N GLY A 353 1.02 -11.31 -3.39
CA GLY A 353 1.27 -12.23 -2.28
C GLY A 353 1.11 -13.70 -2.69
N LEU A 354 0.08 -14.03 -3.45
CA LEU A 354 -0.12 -15.38 -3.98
C LEU A 354 1.05 -15.83 -4.87
N LEU A 355 1.49 -14.99 -5.81
CA LEU A 355 2.63 -15.30 -6.68
C LEU A 355 3.93 -15.48 -5.89
N ASN A 356 4.17 -14.68 -4.86
CA ASN A 356 5.36 -14.77 -4.01
C ASN A 356 5.51 -16.14 -3.34
N TYR A 357 4.39 -16.82 -3.07
CA TYR A 357 4.37 -18.14 -2.41
C TYR A 357 4.04 -19.30 -3.37
N GLY A 358 4.01 -19.04 -4.68
CA GLY A 358 3.83 -20.08 -5.71
C GLY A 358 2.37 -20.47 -5.99
N TYR A 359 1.39 -19.74 -5.48
CA TYR A 359 -0.04 -19.95 -5.71
C TYR A 359 -0.48 -19.32 -7.04
N ARG A 360 0.15 -19.79 -8.13
CA ARG A 360 -0.07 -19.21 -9.46
C ARG A 360 -1.50 -19.41 -10.00
N MET A 361 -2.11 -20.57 -9.75
CA MET A 361 -3.49 -20.84 -10.19
C MET A 361 -4.48 -19.92 -9.49
N GLU A 362 -4.31 -19.71 -8.20
CA GLU A 362 -5.11 -18.80 -7.38
C GLU A 362 -4.94 -17.34 -7.83
N ALA A 363 -3.71 -16.95 -8.12
CA ALA A 363 -3.42 -15.64 -8.69
C ALA A 363 -4.09 -15.44 -10.05
N GLU A 364 -4.09 -16.45 -10.92
CA GLU A 364 -4.79 -16.41 -12.22
C GLU A 364 -6.31 -16.26 -12.05
N ILE A 365 -6.91 -16.95 -11.09
CA ILE A 365 -8.34 -16.78 -10.76
C ILE A 365 -8.64 -15.34 -10.34
N MET A 366 -7.81 -14.77 -9.45
CA MET A 366 -7.97 -13.38 -9.01
C MET A 366 -7.82 -12.38 -10.17
N TYR A 367 -6.84 -12.58 -11.03
CA TYR A 367 -6.66 -11.78 -12.24
C TYR A 367 -7.88 -11.83 -13.16
N LYS A 368 -8.41 -13.02 -13.46
CA LYS A 368 -9.59 -13.17 -14.33
C LYS A 368 -10.83 -12.48 -13.75
N ARG A 369 -11.05 -12.59 -12.43
CA ARG A 369 -12.14 -11.88 -11.74
C ARG A 369 -11.95 -10.37 -11.83
N THR A 370 -10.74 -9.88 -11.60
CA THR A 370 -10.40 -8.44 -11.70
C THR A 370 -10.60 -7.91 -13.12
N MET A 371 -10.11 -8.64 -14.14
CA MET A 371 -10.30 -8.23 -15.54
C MET A 371 -11.77 -8.20 -15.95
N ARG A 372 -12.54 -9.21 -15.52
CA ARG A 372 -13.98 -9.21 -15.77
C ARG A 372 -14.67 -8.02 -15.12
N LEU A 373 -14.36 -7.73 -13.86
CA LEU A 373 -14.93 -6.61 -13.11
C LEU A 373 -14.72 -5.27 -13.83
N LEU A 374 -13.48 -4.98 -14.19
CA LEU A 374 -13.13 -3.73 -14.86
C LEU A 374 -13.64 -3.66 -16.30
N GLY A 375 -13.60 -4.77 -17.04
CA GLY A 375 -14.12 -4.83 -18.40
C GLY A 375 -15.63 -4.63 -18.46
N GLU A 376 -16.38 -5.27 -17.57
CA GLU A 376 -17.84 -5.08 -17.45
C GLU A 376 -18.20 -3.64 -17.04
N ASP A 377 -17.40 -2.99 -16.18
CA ASP A 377 -17.59 -1.58 -15.83
C ASP A 377 -17.36 -0.67 -17.04
N LEU A 378 -16.27 -0.84 -17.79
CA LEU A 378 -15.99 -0.09 -19.01
C LEU A 378 -17.10 -0.26 -20.06
N GLU A 379 -17.58 -1.48 -20.28
CA GLU A 379 -18.69 -1.74 -21.23
C GLU A 379 -19.98 -1.05 -20.81
N LYS A 380 -20.25 -0.99 -19.50
CA LYS A 380 -21.51 -0.48 -18.96
C LYS A 380 -21.53 1.03 -18.79
N THR A 381 -20.42 1.60 -18.30
CA THR A 381 -20.37 3.00 -17.87
C THR A 381 -19.44 3.86 -18.72
N GLY A 382 -18.50 3.26 -19.46
CA GLY A 382 -17.46 3.94 -20.21
C GLY A 382 -16.37 4.54 -19.35
N CYS A 383 -16.29 4.22 -18.06
CA CYS A 383 -15.24 4.67 -17.16
C CYS A 383 -14.87 3.60 -16.12
N LEU A 384 -13.86 3.91 -15.29
CA LEU A 384 -13.47 3.08 -14.14
C LEU A 384 -13.89 3.77 -12.86
N HIS A 385 -14.20 3.00 -11.83
CA HIS A 385 -14.62 3.50 -10.52
C HIS A 385 -13.63 3.14 -9.41
N GLU A 386 -13.73 3.82 -8.30
CA GLU A 386 -12.79 3.68 -7.19
C GLU A 386 -12.91 2.33 -6.49
N TYR A 387 -14.15 1.84 -6.27
CA TYR A 387 -14.42 0.54 -5.65
C TYR A 387 -15.76 -0.06 -6.11
N TYR A 388 -15.97 -1.35 -5.84
CA TYR A 388 -17.03 -2.15 -6.45
C TYR A 388 -17.76 -3.00 -5.42
N ASN A 389 -19.02 -3.31 -5.69
CA ASN A 389 -19.86 -4.20 -4.89
C ASN A 389 -19.42 -5.67 -5.11
N PRO A 390 -19.07 -6.43 -4.06
CA PRO A 390 -18.58 -7.80 -4.17
C PRO A 390 -19.64 -8.83 -4.56
N PHE A 391 -20.94 -8.51 -4.47
CA PHE A 391 -22.02 -9.44 -4.76
C PHE A 391 -22.51 -9.38 -6.20
N ASN A 392 -22.37 -8.25 -6.86
CA ASN A 392 -22.91 -8.06 -8.21
C ASN A 392 -21.93 -7.36 -9.18
N GLY A 393 -20.73 -6.97 -8.71
CA GLY A 393 -19.73 -6.28 -9.52
C GLY A 393 -20.08 -4.83 -9.89
N GLU A 394 -21.17 -4.26 -9.38
CA GLU A 394 -21.56 -2.90 -9.72
C GLU A 394 -20.55 -1.89 -9.16
N PRO A 395 -20.20 -0.86 -9.96
CA PRO A 395 -19.38 0.25 -9.47
C PRO A 395 -20.15 1.04 -8.42
N VAL A 396 -19.44 1.56 -7.41
CA VAL A 396 -20.09 2.23 -6.27
C VAL A 396 -19.83 3.73 -6.26
N MET A 397 -18.58 4.17 -6.39
CA MET A 397 -18.22 5.58 -6.22
C MET A 397 -17.14 6.03 -7.20
N ASN A 398 -17.09 7.36 -7.39
CA ASN A 398 -15.99 8.10 -8.00
C ASN A 398 -15.57 7.58 -9.39
N GLY A 399 -16.45 7.77 -10.37
CA GLY A 399 -16.14 7.48 -11.78
C GLY A 399 -14.94 8.32 -12.29
N GLY A 400 -14.15 7.75 -13.21
CA GLY A 400 -12.93 8.37 -13.72
C GLY A 400 -11.67 8.06 -12.90
N PHE A 401 -11.73 7.09 -11.99
CA PHE A 401 -10.63 6.71 -11.12
C PHE A 401 -9.71 5.67 -11.78
N ILE A 402 -8.54 6.11 -12.25
CA ILE A 402 -7.57 5.25 -12.93
C ILE A 402 -6.60 4.61 -11.95
N ASN A 403 -6.05 5.37 -11.04
CA ASN A 403 -5.03 5.06 -10.03
C ASN A 403 -4.69 3.54 -9.93
N TRP A 404 -5.12 2.85 -8.90
CA TRP A 404 -4.82 1.43 -8.72
C TRP A 404 -5.61 0.46 -9.63
N ASN A 405 -6.62 0.94 -10.39
CA ASN A 405 -7.28 0.11 -11.41
C ASN A 405 -6.31 -0.30 -12.54
N ILE A 406 -5.31 0.53 -12.84
CA ILE A 406 -4.24 0.23 -13.80
C ILE A 406 -3.44 -1.03 -13.42
N LEU A 407 -3.38 -1.38 -12.12
CA LEU A 407 -2.62 -2.53 -11.62
C LEU A 407 -3.12 -3.87 -12.15
N ALA A 408 -4.35 -3.93 -12.68
CA ALA A 408 -4.84 -5.12 -13.37
C ALA A 408 -4.00 -5.47 -14.61
N LEU A 409 -3.38 -4.47 -15.26
CA LEU A 409 -2.44 -4.68 -16.36
C LEU A 409 -1.09 -5.22 -15.86
N ASN A 410 -0.65 -4.79 -14.68
CA ASN A 410 0.52 -5.37 -14.02
C ASN A 410 0.29 -6.85 -13.69
N MET A 411 -0.92 -7.23 -13.19
CA MET A 411 -1.27 -8.63 -12.94
C MET A 411 -1.11 -9.49 -14.21
N ALA A 412 -1.59 -9.00 -15.36
CA ALA A 412 -1.47 -9.71 -16.63
C ALA A 412 -0.01 -9.97 -17.00
N ASP A 413 0.79 -8.92 -16.98
CA ASP A 413 2.21 -8.97 -17.36
C ASP A 413 3.02 -9.86 -16.42
N GLU A 414 2.74 -9.83 -15.11
CA GLU A 414 3.39 -10.69 -14.12
C GLU A 414 3.02 -12.16 -14.30
N LEU A 415 1.79 -12.48 -14.68
CA LEU A 415 1.39 -13.83 -15.07
C LEU A 415 2.07 -14.29 -16.36
N GLU A 416 2.39 -13.40 -17.26
CA GLU A 416 3.19 -13.69 -18.46
C GLU A 416 4.69 -13.79 -18.18
N GLY A 417 5.12 -13.56 -16.93
CA GLY A 417 6.50 -13.72 -16.48
C GLY A 417 7.32 -12.43 -16.46
N LYS A 418 6.69 -11.26 -16.66
CA LYS A 418 7.38 -9.98 -16.42
C LYS A 418 7.73 -9.88 -14.95
N LYS A 419 9.00 -9.68 -14.65
CA LYS A 419 9.46 -9.52 -13.27
C LYS A 419 8.92 -8.21 -12.72
N PRO A 420 8.24 -8.20 -11.56
CA PRO A 420 7.85 -6.94 -10.92
C PRO A 420 9.08 -6.12 -10.55
N MET A 421 8.95 -4.81 -10.69
CA MET A 421 9.97 -3.88 -10.24
C MET A 421 10.00 -3.83 -8.72
N CYS A 422 11.18 -3.53 -8.13
CA CYS A 422 11.37 -3.36 -6.70
C CYS A 422 10.86 -4.54 -5.84
N LEU A 423 11.19 -5.78 -6.25
CA LEU A 423 10.92 -6.96 -5.42
C LEU A 423 11.77 -6.94 -4.16
N PRO A 424 11.19 -7.31 -3.00
CA PRO A 424 11.97 -7.55 -1.78
C PRO A 424 13.05 -8.63 -2.00
N GLU A 425 14.25 -8.38 -1.50
CA GLU A 425 15.42 -9.26 -1.66
C GLU A 425 15.19 -10.68 -1.11
N LEU A 426 14.36 -10.82 -0.06
CA LEU A 426 13.98 -12.12 0.49
C LEU A 426 13.21 -12.98 -0.51
N LEU A 427 12.39 -12.38 -1.35
CA LEU A 427 11.63 -13.09 -2.37
C LEU A 427 12.53 -13.50 -3.54
N GLU A 428 13.53 -12.70 -3.89
CA GLU A 428 14.55 -13.07 -4.87
C GLU A 428 15.32 -14.30 -4.41
N LYS A 429 15.80 -14.33 -3.15
CA LYS A 429 16.50 -15.47 -2.58
C LYS A 429 15.65 -16.74 -2.46
N GLN A 430 14.34 -16.61 -2.27
CA GLN A 430 13.43 -17.75 -2.26
C GLN A 430 13.20 -18.31 -3.67
N ALA A 431 13.08 -17.44 -4.67
CA ALA A 431 12.92 -17.83 -6.06
C ALA A 431 14.18 -18.54 -6.60
N GLU A 432 15.38 -18.06 -6.26
CA GLU A 432 16.66 -18.71 -6.62
C GLU A 432 16.80 -20.11 -6.01
N LYS A 433 16.34 -20.32 -4.77
CA LYS A 433 16.34 -21.64 -4.11
C LYS A 433 15.33 -22.63 -4.67
N GLN A 434 14.33 -22.16 -5.40
CA GLN A 434 13.32 -23.02 -6.04
C GLN A 434 13.70 -23.38 -7.47
N SER A 435 14.66 -22.66 -8.07
CA SER A 435 15.20 -22.94 -9.43
C SER A 435 16.41 -23.87 -9.43
N LEU A 436 16.90 -24.28 -8.28
CA LEU A 436 17.96 -25.29 -8.05
C LEU A 436 17.37 -26.58 -7.52
#